data_d15be540a3a0235f9ef072a539a184d0
#
_entry.id   d15be540a3a0235f9ef072a539a184d0
#
_cell.length_a   1.000
_cell.length_b   1.000
_cell.length_c   1.000
_cell.angle_alpha   90.00
_cell.angle_beta   90.00
_cell.angle_gamma   90.00
#
_symmetry.space_group_name_H-M   'P 1'
#
loop_
_entity.id
_entity.type
_entity.pdbx_description
1 polymer ?
#
loop_
_entity_poly.entity_id
_entity_poly.type
_entity_poly.pdbx_seq_one_letter_code
_entity_poly.pdbx_strand_id
1 'polypeptide(L)'
;MFDDAHAKSSIEAIDPFQRGRVATACLVRVTGLLADERVQSEYSEVADLVVRIKDLAVVRSGGTQTAATPELEHGLREFLGPRDEPYEELPGVGAWVMDIASMADCVLDVWSDPSVSSEKCFEAMAGGYSITGYLEDDSDATDVPDLADGEFRKQMGDVAAVRDGAAWDNVMRESLELAQAYVQWFRHVPV
;
A
#
# COMPACT_ATOMS: atom_id res chain seq x y z
N MET A 1 -12.59 -3.53 -12.53
CA MET A 1 -13.47 -3.08 -11.41
C MET A 1 -13.13 -3.88 -10.17
N PHE A 2 -12.95 -3.22 -9.03
CA PHE A 2 -12.66 -3.89 -7.75
C PHE A 2 -13.86 -4.71 -7.28
N ASP A 3 -13.66 -6.01 -7.08
CA ASP A 3 -14.70 -6.92 -6.59
C ASP A 3 -14.50 -7.18 -5.09
N ASP A 4 -15.16 -6.36 -4.27
CA ASP A 4 -15.07 -6.40 -2.81
C ASP A 4 -15.38 -7.78 -2.23
N ALA A 5 -16.43 -8.42 -2.75
CA ALA A 5 -16.88 -9.71 -2.20
C ALA A 5 -15.86 -10.81 -2.48
N HIS A 6 -15.29 -10.81 -3.69
CA HIS A 6 -14.26 -11.75 -4.07
C HIS A 6 -12.96 -11.51 -3.29
N ALA A 7 -12.54 -10.24 -3.15
CA ALA A 7 -11.35 -9.88 -2.37
C ALA A 7 -11.48 -10.30 -0.90
N LYS A 8 -12.57 -9.93 -0.23
CA LYS A 8 -12.83 -10.29 1.17
C LYS A 8 -12.80 -11.80 1.40
N SER A 9 -13.56 -12.55 0.58
CA SER A 9 -13.59 -14.02 0.69
C SER A 9 -12.22 -14.66 0.48
N SER A 10 -11.42 -14.12 -0.44
CA SER A 10 -10.07 -14.64 -0.72
C SER A 10 -9.09 -14.35 0.42
N ILE A 11 -9.18 -13.15 1.04
CA ILE A 11 -8.37 -12.77 2.20
C ILE A 11 -8.74 -13.60 3.44
N GLU A 12 -10.03 -13.88 3.65
CA GLU A 12 -10.49 -14.72 4.75
C GLU A 12 -9.95 -16.15 4.66
N ALA A 13 -9.70 -16.64 3.46
CA ALA A 13 -9.20 -17.99 3.19
C ALA A 13 -7.70 -18.18 3.47
N ILE A 14 -6.94 -17.12 3.75
CA ILE A 14 -5.50 -17.15 4.06
C ILE A 14 -5.25 -16.78 5.52
N ASP A 15 -4.12 -17.23 6.09
CA ASP A 15 -3.76 -16.98 7.47
C ASP A 15 -3.25 -15.53 7.72
N PRO A 16 -3.14 -15.06 8.99
CA PRO A 16 -2.71 -13.70 9.29
C PRO A 16 -1.31 -13.37 8.76
N PHE A 17 -0.36 -14.31 8.74
CA PHE A 17 0.97 -14.07 8.19
C PHE A 17 0.92 -13.87 6.66
N GLN A 18 0.12 -14.67 5.97
CA GLN A 18 -0.13 -14.53 4.54
C GLN A 18 -0.81 -13.20 4.21
N ARG A 19 -1.78 -12.75 5.04
CA ARG A 19 -2.39 -11.41 4.93
C ARG A 19 -1.37 -10.29 5.06
N GLY A 20 -0.45 -10.41 6.04
CA GLY A 20 0.66 -9.48 6.20
C GLY A 20 1.53 -9.38 4.95
N ARG A 21 1.83 -10.50 4.31
CA ARG A 21 2.55 -10.53 3.02
C ARG A 21 1.81 -9.79 1.92
N VAL A 22 0.52 -10.07 1.72
CA VAL A 22 -0.30 -9.40 0.70
C VAL A 22 -0.34 -7.89 0.93
N ALA A 23 -0.67 -7.45 2.14
CA ALA A 23 -0.72 -6.03 2.49
C ALA A 23 0.64 -5.35 2.29
N THR A 24 1.75 -6.02 2.65
CA THR A 24 3.12 -5.53 2.41
C THR A 24 3.39 -5.35 0.91
N ALA A 25 3.01 -6.31 0.06
CA ALA A 25 3.20 -6.21 -1.37
C ALA A 25 2.43 -5.01 -1.98
N CYS A 26 1.19 -4.76 -1.51
CA CYS A 26 0.41 -3.59 -1.91
C CYS A 26 1.13 -2.29 -1.54
N LEU A 27 1.60 -2.15 -0.30
CA LEU A 27 2.33 -0.96 0.14
C LEU A 27 3.63 -0.74 -0.64
N VAL A 28 4.39 -1.80 -0.91
CA VAL A 28 5.64 -1.73 -1.69
C VAL A 28 5.40 -1.13 -3.07
N ARG A 29 4.30 -1.48 -3.74
CA ARG A 29 3.99 -1.00 -5.09
C ARG A 29 3.76 0.51 -5.15
N VAL A 30 3.14 1.10 -4.14
CA VAL A 30 2.80 2.53 -4.14
C VAL A 30 3.81 3.41 -3.42
N THR A 31 4.62 2.86 -2.52
CA THR A 31 5.58 3.65 -1.72
C THR A 31 6.62 4.38 -2.59
N GLY A 32 6.91 3.87 -3.80
CA GLY A 32 7.82 4.53 -4.74
C GLY A 32 7.39 5.93 -5.16
N LEU A 33 6.08 6.24 -5.12
CA LEU A 33 5.52 7.56 -5.44
C LEU A 33 6.00 8.64 -4.47
N LEU A 34 6.31 8.27 -3.23
CA LEU A 34 6.81 9.18 -2.20
C LEU A 34 8.22 9.73 -2.49
N ALA A 35 8.95 9.15 -3.44
CA ALA A 35 10.26 9.68 -3.86
C ALA A 35 10.18 10.84 -4.87
N ASP A 36 8.98 11.23 -5.29
CA ASP A 36 8.77 12.38 -6.18
C ASP A 36 9.19 13.69 -5.51
N GLU A 37 9.84 14.59 -6.26
CA GLU A 37 10.35 15.86 -5.73
C GLU A 37 9.25 16.74 -5.12
N ARG A 38 8.03 16.69 -5.66
CA ARG A 38 6.85 17.42 -5.15
C ARG A 38 6.45 16.93 -3.76
N VAL A 39 6.47 15.61 -3.54
CA VAL A 39 6.23 15.01 -2.22
C VAL A 39 7.36 15.36 -1.26
N GLN A 40 8.61 15.19 -1.70
CA GLN A 40 9.77 15.44 -0.85
C GLN A 40 9.90 16.89 -0.41
N SER A 41 9.41 17.85 -1.21
CA SER A 41 9.48 19.27 -0.87
C SER A 41 8.59 19.67 0.31
N GLU A 42 7.45 18.96 0.50
CA GLU A 42 6.43 19.35 1.48
C GLU A 42 6.18 18.29 2.55
N TYR A 43 6.38 17.00 2.24
CA TYR A 43 5.97 15.85 3.05
C TYR A 43 7.12 14.87 3.35
N SER A 44 8.38 15.32 3.31
CA SER A 44 9.55 14.43 3.47
C SER A 44 9.52 13.62 4.77
N GLU A 45 9.08 14.21 5.89
CA GLU A 45 9.04 13.52 7.18
C GLU A 45 8.08 12.34 7.19
N VAL A 46 6.86 12.53 6.67
CA VAL A 46 5.89 11.44 6.58
C VAL A 46 6.28 10.41 5.51
N ALA A 47 6.87 10.86 4.40
CA ALA A 47 7.41 9.96 3.38
C ALA A 47 8.47 9.03 3.98
N ASP A 48 9.40 9.55 4.77
CA ASP A 48 10.42 8.77 5.48
C ASP A 48 9.80 7.80 6.50
N LEU A 49 8.75 8.20 7.22
CA LEU A 49 8.02 7.31 8.13
C LEU A 49 7.41 6.13 7.37
N VAL A 50 6.71 6.39 6.27
CA VAL A 50 6.09 5.34 5.45
C VAL A 50 7.14 4.40 4.87
N VAL A 51 8.27 4.92 4.39
CA VAL A 51 9.39 4.09 3.89
C VAL A 51 9.91 3.16 4.99
N ARG A 52 10.11 3.66 6.21
CA ARG A 52 10.55 2.84 7.36
C ARG A 52 9.52 1.78 7.74
N ILE A 53 8.22 2.09 7.68
CA ILE A 53 7.13 1.12 7.91
C ILE A 53 7.14 0.03 6.83
N LYS A 54 7.27 0.42 5.57
CA LYS A 54 7.40 -0.53 4.45
C LYS A 54 8.62 -1.45 4.65
N ASP A 55 9.79 -0.91 5.02
CA ASP A 55 11.00 -1.71 5.25
C ASP A 55 10.81 -2.71 6.40
N LEU A 56 10.19 -2.27 7.49
CA LEU A 56 9.80 -3.15 8.61
C LEU A 56 8.87 -4.28 8.14
N ALA A 57 7.84 -3.95 7.36
CA ALA A 57 6.88 -4.92 6.83
C ALA A 57 7.57 -5.94 5.90
N VAL A 58 8.49 -5.50 5.06
CA VAL A 58 9.31 -6.37 4.20
C VAL A 58 10.14 -7.35 5.04
N VAL A 59 10.79 -6.89 6.11
CA VAL A 59 11.55 -7.78 7.02
C VAL A 59 10.63 -8.80 7.69
N ARG A 60 9.46 -8.38 8.18
CA ARG A 60 8.46 -9.28 8.77
C ARG A 60 7.94 -10.31 7.77
N SER A 61 7.67 -9.89 6.55
CA SER A 61 7.19 -10.77 5.48
C SER A 61 8.18 -11.87 5.09
N GLY A 62 9.47 -11.66 5.34
CA GLY A 62 10.52 -12.68 5.26
C GLY A 62 10.57 -13.66 6.45
N GLY A 63 9.68 -13.49 7.43
CA GLY A 63 9.60 -14.39 8.61
C GLY A 63 10.40 -13.92 9.83
N THR A 64 11.01 -12.73 9.78
CA THR A 64 11.73 -12.15 10.93
C THR A 64 10.73 -11.41 11.84
N GLN A 65 10.66 -11.85 13.11
CA GLN A 65 9.85 -11.14 14.10
C GLN A 65 10.56 -9.86 14.57
N THR A 66 10.06 -8.73 14.15
CA THR A 66 10.46 -7.40 14.61
C THR A 66 9.23 -6.66 15.11
N ALA A 67 9.29 -6.05 16.29
CA ALA A 67 8.22 -5.17 16.76
C ALA A 67 8.23 -3.85 15.96
N ALA A 68 7.06 -3.28 15.70
CA ALA A 68 6.98 -1.87 15.30
C ALA A 68 7.51 -1.02 16.46
N THR A 69 8.25 0.02 16.14
CA THR A 69 8.65 0.95 17.19
C THR A 69 7.47 1.89 17.50
N PRO A 70 7.18 2.18 18.78
CA PRO A 70 6.10 3.11 19.13
C PRO A 70 6.23 4.47 18.42
N GLU A 71 7.46 4.88 18.08
CA GLU A 71 7.72 6.13 17.36
C GLU A 71 7.16 6.11 15.94
N LEU A 72 7.19 4.96 15.24
CA LEU A 72 6.62 4.85 13.88
C LEU A 72 5.09 4.97 13.92
N GLU A 73 4.47 4.26 14.85
CA GLU A 73 3.01 4.32 15.04
C GLU A 73 2.57 5.73 15.45
N HIS A 74 3.27 6.34 16.41
CA HIS A 74 2.96 7.69 16.90
C HIS A 74 3.10 8.74 15.81
N GLY A 75 4.24 8.78 15.09
CA GLY A 75 4.47 9.76 14.04
C GLY A 75 3.46 9.64 12.90
N LEU A 76 3.08 8.40 12.52
CA LEU A 76 2.06 8.20 11.51
C LEU A 76 0.67 8.68 11.98
N ARG A 77 0.31 8.42 13.25
CA ARG A 77 -0.94 8.90 13.86
C ARG A 77 -0.99 10.41 14.00
N GLU A 78 0.12 11.04 14.32
CA GLU A 78 0.21 12.50 14.37
C GLU A 78 -0.09 13.15 13.02
N PHE A 79 0.34 12.51 11.92
CA PHE A 79 0.03 12.96 10.56
C PHE A 79 -1.41 12.66 10.15
N LEU A 80 -1.89 11.44 10.35
CA LEU A 80 -3.22 10.99 9.92
C LEU A 80 -4.36 11.55 10.78
N GLY A 81 -4.08 11.99 12.01
CA GLY A 81 -5.12 12.38 12.96
C GLY A 81 -5.83 11.20 13.64
N PRO A 82 -6.89 11.48 14.44
CA PRO A 82 -7.67 10.45 15.13
C PRO A 82 -8.38 9.50 14.17
N ARG A 83 -8.43 8.20 14.52
CA ARG A 83 -9.05 7.14 13.68
C ARG A 83 -10.55 7.31 13.44
N ASP A 84 -11.24 7.98 14.34
CA ASP A 84 -12.69 8.17 14.36
C ASP A 84 -13.14 9.51 13.75
N GLU A 85 -12.19 10.32 13.27
CA GLU A 85 -12.48 11.55 12.57
C GLU A 85 -12.17 11.40 11.06
N PRO A 86 -12.97 12.03 10.18
CA PRO A 86 -12.63 12.08 8.75
C PRO A 86 -11.29 12.78 8.56
N TYR A 87 -10.44 12.24 7.71
CA TYR A 87 -9.19 12.91 7.34
C TYR A 87 -9.49 14.26 6.68
N GLU A 88 -8.70 15.27 7.02
CA GLU A 88 -8.71 16.53 6.29
C GLU A 88 -8.15 16.27 4.88
N GLU A 89 -8.94 16.58 3.85
CA GLU A 89 -8.48 16.42 2.47
C GLU A 89 -7.33 17.40 2.19
N LEU A 90 -6.16 16.86 1.93
CA LEU A 90 -5.00 17.63 1.51
C LEU A 90 -5.05 17.86 -0.01
N PRO A 91 -4.72 19.06 -0.49
CA PRO A 91 -4.69 19.33 -1.93
C PRO A 91 -3.47 18.70 -2.62
N GLY A 92 -3.57 18.50 -3.94
CA GLY A 92 -2.47 18.10 -4.79
C GLY A 92 -1.78 16.81 -4.32
N VAL A 93 -0.46 16.81 -4.25
CA VAL A 93 0.31 15.63 -3.83
C VAL A 93 0.06 15.22 -2.39
N GLY A 94 -0.48 16.11 -1.55
CA GLY A 94 -0.85 15.79 -0.17
C GLY A 94 -1.90 14.70 -0.07
N ALA A 95 -2.87 14.65 -0.99
CA ALA A 95 -3.88 13.59 -1.04
C ALA A 95 -3.23 12.21 -1.26
N TRP A 96 -2.27 12.10 -2.16
CA TRP A 96 -1.51 10.88 -2.42
C TRP A 96 -0.71 10.42 -1.20
N VAL A 97 -0.06 11.38 -0.52
CA VAL A 97 0.70 11.09 0.70
C VAL A 97 -0.23 10.58 1.80
N MET A 98 -1.43 11.18 1.95
CA MET A 98 -2.44 10.76 2.91
C MET A 98 -2.91 9.34 2.66
N ASP A 99 -3.23 9.00 1.41
CA ASP A 99 -3.69 7.66 1.04
C ASP A 99 -2.60 6.59 1.26
N ILE A 100 -1.35 6.88 0.89
CA ILE A 100 -0.23 5.96 1.10
C ILE A 100 0.08 5.82 2.60
N ALA A 101 0.00 6.90 3.38
CA ALA A 101 0.15 6.86 4.84
C ALA A 101 -0.96 6.03 5.50
N SER A 102 -2.21 6.16 5.04
CA SER A 102 -3.34 5.34 5.50
C SER A 102 -3.13 3.85 5.20
N MET A 103 -2.60 3.52 4.02
CA MET A 103 -2.20 2.13 3.71
C MET A 103 -1.09 1.62 4.63
N ALA A 104 -0.09 2.45 4.95
CA ALA A 104 0.98 2.08 5.88
C ALA A 104 0.44 1.78 7.28
N ASP A 105 -0.57 2.54 7.74
CA ASP A 105 -1.27 2.27 8.99
C ASP A 105 -2.01 0.92 8.98
N CYS A 106 -2.73 0.62 7.91
CA CYS A 106 -3.36 -0.68 7.71
C CYS A 106 -2.33 -1.83 7.76
N VAL A 107 -1.16 -1.64 7.13
CA VAL A 107 -0.09 -2.65 7.13
C VAL A 107 0.49 -2.85 8.54
N LEU A 108 0.66 -1.78 9.33
CA LEU A 108 1.06 -1.91 10.74
C LEU A 108 0.05 -2.72 11.54
N ASP A 109 -1.24 -2.43 11.39
CA ASP A 109 -2.31 -3.15 12.07
C ASP A 109 -2.35 -4.64 11.68
N VAL A 110 -2.23 -4.97 10.39
CA VAL A 110 -2.18 -6.37 9.91
C VAL A 110 -1.08 -7.17 10.61
N TRP A 111 0.10 -6.56 10.80
CA TRP A 111 1.25 -7.20 11.43
C TRP A 111 1.22 -7.19 12.96
N SER A 112 0.41 -6.32 13.57
CA SER A 112 0.37 -6.14 15.04
C SER A 112 -0.80 -6.86 15.68
N ASP A 113 -1.95 -6.95 15.01
CA ASP A 113 -3.17 -7.55 15.54
C ASP A 113 -3.82 -8.55 14.56
N PRO A 114 -3.64 -9.86 14.80
CA PRO A 114 -4.28 -10.89 13.97
C PRO A 114 -5.81 -10.79 13.91
N SER A 115 -6.48 -10.18 14.91
CA SER A 115 -7.94 -10.10 14.98
C SER A 115 -8.54 -9.17 13.94
N VAL A 116 -7.81 -8.11 13.55
CA VAL A 116 -8.21 -7.14 12.52
C VAL A 116 -7.53 -7.38 11.17
N SER A 117 -6.63 -8.37 11.09
CA SER A 117 -5.76 -8.55 9.93
C SER A 117 -6.50 -8.75 8.61
N SER A 118 -7.70 -9.35 8.62
CA SER A 118 -8.51 -9.55 7.41
C SER A 118 -9.06 -8.22 6.88
N GLU A 119 -9.65 -7.42 7.76
CA GLU A 119 -10.19 -6.11 7.44
C GLU A 119 -9.09 -5.16 6.94
N LYS A 120 -8.00 -5.07 7.69
CA LYS A 120 -6.88 -4.17 7.35
C LYS A 120 -6.11 -4.60 6.10
N CYS A 121 -6.01 -5.89 5.81
CA CYS A 121 -5.48 -6.37 4.54
C CYS A 121 -6.38 -5.94 3.37
N PHE A 122 -7.70 -6.06 3.53
CA PHE A 122 -8.66 -5.59 2.53
C PHE A 122 -8.55 -4.08 2.30
N GLU A 123 -8.47 -3.27 3.37
CA GLU A 123 -8.29 -1.81 3.27
C GLU A 123 -6.99 -1.44 2.54
N ALA A 124 -5.88 -2.12 2.83
CA ALA A 124 -4.61 -1.92 2.12
C ALA A 124 -4.72 -2.27 0.62
N MET A 125 -5.44 -3.34 0.26
CA MET A 125 -5.70 -3.68 -1.14
C MET A 125 -6.57 -2.63 -1.83
N ALA A 126 -7.65 -2.19 -1.17
CA ALA A 126 -8.54 -1.14 -1.70
C ALA A 126 -7.81 0.18 -1.89
N GLY A 127 -6.93 0.56 -0.95
CA GLY A 127 -6.05 1.73 -1.08
C GLY A 127 -5.15 1.65 -2.30
N GLY A 128 -4.48 0.53 -2.52
CA GLY A 128 -3.64 0.33 -3.72
C GLY A 128 -4.41 0.44 -5.03
N TYR A 129 -5.62 -0.13 -5.07
CA TYR A 129 -6.54 0.00 -6.21
C TYR A 129 -6.94 1.46 -6.45
N SER A 130 -7.31 2.20 -5.40
CA SER A 130 -7.71 3.60 -5.50
C SER A 130 -6.57 4.49 -5.99
N ILE A 131 -5.37 4.33 -5.42
CA ILE A 131 -4.17 5.07 -5.83
C ILE A 131 -3.86 4.85 -7.30
N THR A 132 -3.95 3.61 -7.79
CA THR A 132 -3.71 3.32 -9.22
C THR A 132 -4.82 3.82 -10.12
N GLY A 133 -6.07 3.90 -9.63
CA GLY A 133 -7.18 4.57 -10.32
C GLY A 133 -6.94 6.07 -10.48
N TYR A 134 -6.45 6.73 -9.44
CA TYR A 134 -6.08 8.16 -9.55
C TYR A 134 -4.92 8.38 -10.53
N LEU A 135 -3.90 7.48 -10.53
CA LEU A 135 -2.83 7.55 -11.54
C LEU A 135 -3.36 7.45 -12.98
N GLU A 136 -4.39 6.63 -13.19
CA GLU A 136 -5.04 6.46 -14.48
C GLU A 136 -5.86 7.69 -14.87
N ASP A 137 -6.68 8.20 -13.93
CA ASP A 137 -7.62 9.30 -14.18
C ASP A 137 -6.92 10.67 -14.26
N ASP A 138 -5.89 10.90 -13.45
CA ASP A 138 -5.21 12.20 -13.32
C ASP A 138 -4.02 12.34 -14.27
N SER A 139 -3.61 11.28 -14.99
CA SER A 139 -2.47 11.37 -15.90
C SER A 139 -2.81 12.10 -17.20
N ASP A 140 -2.00 13.09 -17.56
CA ASP A 140 -2.07 13.76 -18.87
C ASP A 140 -1.57 12.89 -20.06
N ALA A 141 -1.13 11.68 -19.80
CA ALA A 141 -0.62 10.77 -20.83
C ALA A 141 -1.77 10.22 -21.69
N THR A 142 -1.55 10.13 -23.00
CA THR A 142 -2.60 9.74 -23.98
C THR A 142 -2.91 8.24 -24.04
N ASP A 143 -2.06 7.40 -23.49
CA ASP A 143 -2.15 5.93 -23.58
C ASP A 143 -1.89 5.29 -22.19
N VAL A 144 -2.60 5.76 -21.15
CA VAL A 144 -2.50 5.17 -19.81
C VAL A 144 -3.11 3.77 -19.85
N PRO A 145 -2.39 2.72 -19.43
CA PRO A 145 -2.97 1.39 -19.33
C PRO A 145 -4.02 1.36 -18.20
N ASP A 146 -4.84 0.34 -18.20
CA ASP A 146 -5.80 0.04 -17.12
C ASP A 146 -5.02 -0.37 -15.85
N LEU A 147 -4.54 0.65 -15.10
CA LEU A 147 -3.67 0.48 -13.93
C LEU A 147 -4.45 -0.09 -12.76
N ALA A 148 -5.68 0.40 -12.53
CA ALA A 148 -6.51 -0.02 -11.42
C ALA A 148 -6.91 -1.50 -11.54
N ASP A 149 -7.45 -1.92 -12.67
CA ASP A 149 -7.79 -3.33 -12.89
C ASP A 149 -6.52 -4.21 -12.98
N GLY A 150 -5.40 -3.66 -13.43
CA GLY A 150 -4.09 -4.30 -13.38
C GLY A 150 -3.62 -4.58 -11.96
N GLU A 151 -3.73 -3.58 -11.08
CA GLU A 151 -3.41 -3.70 -9.65
C GLU A 151 -4.31 -4.73 -8.98
N PHE A 152 -5.63 -4.69 -9.21
CA PHE A 152 -6.55 -5.66 -8.63
C PHE A 152 -6.22 -7.11 -9.06
N ARG A 153 -5.97 -7.34 -10.36
CA ARG A 153 -5.53 -8.66 -10.85
C ARG A 153 -4.24 -9.12 -10.17
N LYS A 154 -3.28 -8.20 -9.98
CA LYS A 154 -2.02 -8.51 -9.28
C LYS A 154 -2.25 -8.85 -7.81
N GLN A 155 -3.08 -8.09 -7.11
CA GLN A 155 -3.44 -8.34 -5.70
C GLN A 155 -4.07 -9.73 -5.53
N MET A 156 -5.02 -10.10 -6.40
CA MET A 156 -5.64 -11.42 -6.38
C MET A 156 -4.65 -12.53 -6.72
N GLY A 157 -3.71 -12.26 -7.62
CA GLY A 157 -2.58 -13.14 -7.92
C GLY A 157 -1.67 -13.34 -6.70
N ASP A 158 -1.40 -12.29 -5.93
CA ASP A 158 -0.59 -12.35 -4.70
C ASP A 158 -1.29 -13.18 -3.61
N VAL A 159 -2.60 -13.00 -3.43
CA VAL A 159 -3.40 -13.83 -2.51
C VAL A 159 -3.32 -15.30 -2.90
N ALA A 160 -3.48 -15.63 -4.18
CA ALA A 160 -3.34 -17.00 -4.67
C ALA A 160 -1.92 -17.54 -4.47
N ALA A 161 -0.90 -16.74 -4.78
CA ALA A 161 0.51 -17.12 -4.65
C ALA A 161 0.89 -17.46 -3.19
N VAL A 162 0.48 -16.62 -2.22
CA VAL A 162 0.79 -16.88 -0.80
C VAL A 162 0.00 -18.08 -0.27
N ARG A 163 -1.26 -18.26 -0.69
CA ARG A 163 -2.09 -19.42 -0.33
C ARG A 163 -1.48 -20.73 -0.84
N ASP A 164 -0.99 -20.72 -2.07
CA ASP A 164 -0.47 -21.90 -2.75
C ASP A 164 1.02 -22.15 -2.42
N GLY A 165 1.62 -21.35 -1.52
CA GLY A 165 2.98 -21.52 -1.05
C GLY A 165 4.07 -21.12 -2.06
N ALA A 166 3.75 -20.22 -2.98
CA ALA A 166 4.73 -19.68 -3.92
C ALA A 166 5.91 -18.99 -3.21
N ALA A 167 7.06 -18.95 -3.86
CA ALA A 167 8.23 -18.25 -3.34
C ALA A 167 7.95 -16.75 -3.16
N TRP A 168 8.02 -16.28 -1.93
CA TRP A 168 7.75 -14.89 -1.57
C TRP A 168 8.63 -13.89 -2.33
N ASP A 169 9.88 -14.23 -2.57
CA ASP A 169 10.83 -13.39 -3.31
C ASP A 169 10.34 -13.07 -4.74
N ASN A 170 9.58 -13.97 -5.37
CA ASN A 170 9.00 -13.70 -6.69
C ASN A 170 7.90 -12.64 -6.61
N VAL A 171 7.00 -12.74 -5.60
CA VAL A 171 5.94 -11.76 -5.38
C VAL A 171 6.54 -10.38 -5.13
N MET A 172 7.60 -10.30 -4.31
CA MET A 172 8.28 -9.05 -3.99
C MET A 172 9.01 -8.46 -5.20
N ARG A 173 9.68 -9.28 -6.00
CA ARG A 173 10.33 -8.82 -7.23
C ARG A 173 9.32 -8.21 -8.20
N GLU A 174 8.21 -8.90 -8.44
CA GLU A 174 7.14 -8.39 -9.32
C GLU A 174 6.51 -7.10 -8.77
N SER A 175 6.34 -7.00 -7.45
CA SER A 175 5.83 -5.78 -6.80
C SER A 175 6.78 -4.60 -6.96
N LEU A 176 8.09 -4.82 -6.89
CA LEU A 176 9.10 -3.78 -7.14
C LEU A 176 9.13 -3.35 -8.60
N GLU A 177 8.96 -4.26 -9.55
CA GLU A 177 8.84 -3.94 -10.98
C GLU A 177 7.62 -3.05 -11.26
N LEU A 178 6.47 -3.37 -10.66
CA LEU A 178 5.27 -2.54 -10.76
C LEU A 178 5.44 -1.18 -10.08
N ALA A 179 6.07 -1.11 -8.92
CA ALA A 179 6.38 0.15 -8.24
C ALA A 179 7.14 1.10 -9.17
N GLN A 180 8.14 0.60 -9.92
CA GLN A 180 8.88 1.40 -10.89
C GLN A 180 7.98 1.91 -12.04
N ALA A 181 7.05 1.08 -12.51
CA ALA A 181 6.09 1.48 -13.54
C ALA A 181 5.15 2.59 -13.02
N TYR A 182 4.62 2.47 -11.80
CA TYR A 182 3.77 3.50 -11.20
C TYR A 182 4.49 4.84 -11.02
N VAL A 183 5.75 4.84 -10.61
CA VAL A 183 6.56 6.06 -10.55
C VAL A 183 6.69 6.74 -11.92
N GLN A 184 6.79 5.99 -13.01
CA GLN A 184 6.83 6.59 -14.35
C GLN A 184 5.51 7.27 -14.70
N TRP A 185 4.36 6.68 -14.36
CA TRP A 185 3.05 7.28 -14.59
C TRP A 185 2.81 8.51 -13.71
N PHE A 186 3.22 8.46 -12.44
CA PHE A 186 3.07 9.58 -11.51
C PHE A 186 3.75 10.87 -11.97
N ARG A 187 4.79 10.77 -12.77
CA ARG A 187 5.46 11.95 -13.37
C ARG A 187 4.59 12.71 -14.37
N HIS A 188 3.55 12.07 -14.89
CA HIS A 188 2.59 12.67 -15.83
C HIS A 188 1.31 13.17 -15.14
N VAL A 189 1.21 13.03 -13.82
CA VAL A 189 0.10 13.59 -13.06
C VAL A 189 0.36 15.11 -12.83
N PRO A 190 -0.52 16.01 -13.30
CA PRO A 190 -0.41 17.42 -13.02
C PRO A 190 -0.61 17.72 -11.53
N VAL A 191 -0.01 18.79 -11.02
CA VAL A 191 -0.10 19.21 -9.60
C VAL A 191 -0.79 20.55 -9.53
#